data_0c39d68f4e35e320c68675206261c1ca
#
_entry.id   0c39d68f4e35e320c68675206261c1ca
#
_cell.length_a   1.000
_cell.length_b   1.000
_cell.length_c   1.000
_cell.angle_alpha   90.00
_cell.angle_beta   90.00
_cell.angle_gamma   90.00
#
_symmetry.space_group_name_H-M   'P 1'
#
loop_
_entity.id
_entity.type
_entity.pdbx_description
1 polymer ?
#
loop_
_entity_poly.entity_id
_entity_poly.type
_entity_poly.pdbx_seq_one_letter_code
_entity_poly.pdbx_strand_id
1 'polypeptide(L)'
;MQFVFKYGKSANMKCVVIAAGYATRLGELTKNFPKPLLKIGERSILGRMLDDIDRIPEIDEHIIITNHRFAPIFEEWAKEANTNFTNNTNKKDSSHSCNSCSEDNRNLRWKKPIRIVDDGTITNETRLGAVCDLLFAMEELRIDDDMLVVAADNLLFFSFQEFVDFALEKQTSCIMCHEQPSIEKLQRTGVVELDENWRVLGMEEKPQVPKSHWAVPPFYIYMQKDLDLVRHSVENGCGKDAPGNLAHYMVEHTVMHAWPVSAGRFDIGSLDTYYEAVEKYGKN
;
A
#
# COMPACT_ATOMS: atom_id res chain seq x y z
N MET A 1 -20.74 -21.70 -14.47
CA MET A 1 -20.42 -21.07 -15.76
C MET A 1 -19.05 -20.45 -15.59
N GLN A 2 -17.99 -21.13 -16.04
CA GLN A 2 -16.61 -20.66 -15.91
C GLN A 2 -16.38 -19.58 -16.96
N PHE A 3 -16.18 -18.34 -16.52
CA PHE A 3 -15.66 -17.27 -17.38
C PHE A 3 -14.16 -17.47 -17.56
N VAL A 4 -13.76 -18.04 -18.67
CA VAL A 4 -12.35 -18.04 -19.11
C VAL A 4 -12.09 -16.68 -19.72
N PHE A 5 -11.44 -15.79 -18.95
CA PHE A 5 -10.92 -14.52 -19.47
C PHE A 5 -9.74 -14.80 -20.41
N LYS A 6 -9.95 -14.52 -21.70
CA LYS A 6 -8.90 -14.41 -22.70
C LYS A 6 -8.17 -13.07 -22.54
N TYR A 7 -7.21 -12.98 -21.63
CA TYR A 7 -6.23 -11.89 -21.65
C TYR A 7 -4.85 -12.47 -21.83
N GLY A 8 -4.29 -12.26 -23.01
CA GLY A 8 -2.92 -12.59 -23.35
C GLY A 8 -1.98 -11.48 -22.86
N LYS A 9 -1.53 -11.60 -21.68
CA LYS A 9 -0.39 -11.24 -20.87
C LYS A 9 -0.86 -11.42 -19.43
N SER A 10 -0.12 -12.15 -18.61
CA SER A 10 -0.26 -12.05 -17.16
C SER A 10 -0.12 -10.56 -16.82
N ALA A 11 -1.15 -9.94 -16.26
CA ALA A 11 -1.05 -8.56 -15.77
C ALA A 11 -0.04 -8.61 -14.61
N ASN A 12 1.17 -8.10 -14.85
CA ASN A 12 2.16 -7.93 -13.80
C ASN A 12 1.85 -6.61 -13.11
N MET A 13 1.65 -6.66 -11.80
CA MET A 13 1.38 -5.49 -10.97
C MET A 13 2.41 -5.42 -9.85
N LYS A 14 2.98 -4.25 -9.60
CA LYS A 14 3.88 -3.99 -8.47
C LYS A 14 3.06 -3.51 -7.27
N CYS A 15 3.26 -4.10 -6.09
CA CYS A 15 2.78 -3.50 -4.85
C CYS A 15 3.80 -2.48 -4.36
N VAL A 16 3.45 -1.20 -4.38
CA VAL A 16 4.31 -0.10 -3.93
C VAL A 16 3.79 0.43 -2.60
N VAL A 17 4.60 0.25 -1.56
CA VAL A 17 4.30 0.66 -0.19
C VAL A 17 4.99 1.99 0.11
N ILE A 18 4.21 3.04 0.37
CA ILE A 18 4.72 4.34 0.79
C ILE A 18 4.98 4.31 2.29
N ALA A 19 6.24 4.24 2.70
CA ALA A 19 6.68 4.10 4.09
C ALA A 19 7.81 5.08 4.51
N ALA A 20 8.08 6.12 3.71
CA ALA A 20 9.15 7.10 3.98
C ALA A 20 8.79 8.17 5.04
N GLY A 21 7.56 8.15 5.56
CA GLY A 21 7.09 9.09 6.58
C GLY A 21 7.77 8.91 7.94
N TYR A 22 8.07 10.02 8.63
CA TYR A 22 8.73 10.04 9.95
C TYR A 22 7.79 9.79 11.14
N ALA A 23 6.49 9.75 10.92
CA ALA A 23 5.44 9.43 11.89
C ALA A 23 5.57 10.18 13.25
N THR A 24 5.93 11.45 13.22
CA THR A 24 6.26 12.28 14.40
C THR A 24 5.17 12.32 15.48
N ARG A 25 3.90 12.05 15.12
CA ARG A 25 2.76 12.02 16.05
C ARG A 25 2.77 10.83 17.01
N LEU A 26 3.59 9.79 16.77
CA LEU A 26 3.75 8.64 17.65
C LEU A 26 4.93 8.81 18.64
N GLY A 27 5.58 9.98 18.66
CA GLY A 27 6.59 10.36 19.63
C GLY A 27 7.75 9.38 19.74
N GLU A 28 8.06 8.92 20.93
CA GLU A 28 9.22 8.04 21.20
C GLU A 28 9.13 6.67 20.50
N LEU A 29 7.93 6.16 20.20
CA LEU A 29 7.78 4.87 19.51
C LEU A 29 8.37 4.89 18.11
N THR A 30 8.34 6.03 17.44
CA THR A 30 8.79 6.17 16.06
C THR A 30 10.04 7.04 15.91
N LYS A 31 10.61 7.49 17.02
CA LYS A 31 11.83 8.28 16.99
C LYS A 31 13.00 7.58 16.31
N ASN A 32 13.16 6.28 16.57
CA ASN A 32 14.24 5.45 16.02
C ASN A 32 13.72 4.17 15.36
N PHE A 33 12.42 4.07 15.10
CA PHE A 33 11.80 2.87 14.54
C PHE A 33 10.66 3.25 13.59
N PRO A 34 10.57 2.65 12.39
CA PRO A 34 9.54 3.02 11.41
C PRO A 34 8.15 2.51 11.86
N LYS A 35 7.15 3.39 11.76
CA LYS A 35 5.75 3.09 12.10
C LYS A 35 5.20 1.81 11.44
N PRO A 36 5.45 1.55 10.14
CA PRO A 36 4.93 0.35 9.49
C PRO A 36 5.40 -0.96 10.12
N LEU A 37 6.53 -0.95 10.81
CA LEU A 37 7.09 -2.12 11.48
C LEU A 37 6.69 -2.25 12.96
N LEU A 38 5.92 -1.30 13.51
CA LEU A 38 5.34 -1.43 14.85
C LEU A 38 4.44 -2.66 14.91
N LYS A 39 4.57 -3.43 15.98
CA LYS A 39 3.84 -4.69 16.16
C LYS A 39 2.47 -4.48 16.79
N ILE A 40 1.46 -5.14 16.23
CA ILE A 40 0.15 -5.35 16.84
C ILE A 40 0.03 -6.85 17.12
N GLY A 41 0.25 -7.25 18.37
CA GLY A 41 0.51 -8.65 18.71
C GLY A 41 1.86 -9.12 18.15
N GLU A 42 1.87 -10.26 17.48
CA GLU A 42 3.11 -10.85 16.94
C GLU A 42 3.52 -10.26 15.57
N ARG A 43 2.63 -9.51 14.92
CA ARG A 43 2.78 -9.06 13.53
C ARG A 43 2.96 -7.55 13.44
N SER A 44 3.88 -7.09 12.58
CA SER A 44 3.96 -5.68 12.22
C SER A 44 2.73 -5.25 11.39
N ILE A 45 2.42 -3.95 11.41
CA ILE A 45 1.32 -3.37 10.61
C ILE A 45 1.51 -3.73 9.13
N LEU A 46 2.69 -3.45 8.59
CA LEU A 46 3.06 -3.80 7.21
C LEU A 46 3.01 -5.31 6.96
N GLY A 47 3.52 -6.11 7.91
CA GLY A 47 3.51 -7.57 7.76
C GLY A 47 2.11 -8.17 7.63
N ARG A 48 1.10 -7.61 8.34
CA ARG A 48 -0.31 -8.00 8.20
C ARG A 48 -0.85 -7.65 6.80
N MET A 49 -0.49 -6.47 6.29
CA MET A 49 -0.90 -6.03 4.96
C MET A 49 -0.31 -6.91 3.87
N LEU A 50 1.00 -7.21 3.94
CA LEU A 50 1.66 -8.08 2.97
C LEU A 50 1.17 -9.54 3.04
N ASP A 51 0.69 -10.04 4.19
CA ASP A 51 0.09 -11.37 4.29
C ASP A 51 -1.16 -11.53 3.39
N ASP A 52 -1.89 -10.46 3.10
CA ASP A 52 -2.99 -10.45 2.14
C ASP A 52 -2.47 -10.25 0.71
N ILE A 53 -1.70 -9.19 0.48
CA ILE A 53 -1.25 -8.79 -0.87
C ILE A 53 -0.38 -9.86 -1.53
N ASP A 54 0.43 -10.59 -0.77
CA ASP A 54 1.28 -11.67 -1.31
C ASP A 54 0.49 -12.84 -1.92
N ARG A 55 -0.80 -12.96 -1.59
CA ARG A 55 -1.70 -14.00 -2.14
C ARG A 55 -2.32 -13.61 -3.46
N ILE A 56 -2.28 -12.35 -3.84
CA ILE A 56 -2.89 -11.81 -5.06
C ILE A 56 -2.06 -12.24 -6.27
N PRO A 57 -2.59 -13.05 -7.21
CA PRO A 57 -1.78 -13.62 -8.30
C PRO A 57 -1.16 -12.58 -9.23
N GLU A 58 -1.83 -11.45 -9.40
CA GLU A 58 -1.43 -10.36 -10.28
C GLU A 58 -0.24 -9.57 -9.73
N ILE A 59 -0.02 -9.59 -8.42
CA ILE A 59 1.15 -8.95 -7.79
C ILE A 59 2.36 -9.86 -7.96
N ASP A 60 3.47 -9.33 -8.42
CA ASP A 60 4.72 -10.09 -8.64
C ASP A 60 5.90 -9.60 -7.77
N GLU A 61 5.82 -8.40 -7.20
CA GLU A 61 6.88 -7.82 -6.36
C GLU A 61 6.29 -6.85 -5.33
N HIS A 62 6.91 -6.79 -4.14
CA HIS A 62 6.66 -5.78 -3.11
C HIS A 62 7.80 -4.77 -3.09
N ILE A 63 7.51 -3.50 -3.35
CA ILE A 63 8.46 -2.39 -3.34
C ILE A 63 8.12 -1.51 -2.14
N ILE A 64 9.03 -1.37 -1.19
CA ILE A 64 8.84 -0.56 0.02
C ILE A 64 9.73 0.67 -0.07
N ILE A 65 9.11 1.85 -0.22
CA ILE A 65 9.83 3.12 -0.26
C ILE A 65 9.97 3.63 1.16
N THR A 66 11.19 3.88 1.59
CA THR A 66 11.49 4.37 2.93
C THR A 66 12.57 5.45 2.89
N ASN A 67 12.71 6.20 3.98
CA ASN A 67 13.80 7.17 4.13
C ASN A 67 15.11 6.49 4.54
N HIS A 68 16.23 7.16 4.29
CA HIS A 68 17.58 6.65 4.57
C HIS A 68 17.77 6.22 6.04
N ARG A 69 17.15 6.93 6.96
CA ARG A 69 17.24 6.62 8.39
C ARG A 69 16.70 5.24 8.74
N PHE A 70 15.64 4.82 8.07
CA PHE A 70 14.94 3.56 8.36
C PHE A 70 15.22 2.45 7.37
N ALA A 71 15.88 2.72 6.23
CA ALA A 71 16.20 1.72 5.22
C ALA A 71 16.92 0.48 5.80
N PRO A 72 17.96 0.61 6.67
CA PRO A 72 18.61 -0.55 7.25
C PRO A 72 17.67 -1.42 8.11
N ILE A 73 16.70 -0.80 8.80
CA ILE A 73 15.71 -1.52 9.64
C ILE A 73 14.74 -2.31 8.76
N PHE A 74 14.28 -1.74 7.65
CA PHE A 74 13.42 -2.44 6.69
C PHE A 74 14.17 -3.60 6.01
N GLU A 75 15.44 -3.41 5.65
CA GLU A 75 16.27 -4.47 5.06
C GLU A 75 16.44 -5.66 6.02
N GLU A 76 16.74 -5.40 7.29
CA GLU A 76 16.86 -6.43 8.31
C GLU A 76 15.54 -7.15 8.53
N TRP A 77 14.43 -6.40 8.66
CA TRP A 77 13.10 -6.95 8.79
C TRP A 77 12.72 -7.86 7.59
N ALA A 78 13.03 -7.47 6.37
CA ALA A 78 12.76 -8.27 5.18
C ALA A 78 13.58 -9.56 5.16
N LYS A 79 14.85 -9.52 5.61
CA LYS A 79 15.72 -10.70 5.76
C LYS A 79 15.18 -11.65 6.85
N GLU A 80 14.83 -11.13 8.02
CA GLU A 80 14.26 -11.93 9.11
C GLU A 80 12.94 -12.60 8.75
N ALA A 81 12.08 -11.90 8.04
CA ALA A 81 10.80 -12.43 7.60
C ALA A 81 10.98 -13.64 6.69
N ASN A 82 12.04 -13.67 5.89
CA ASN A 82 12.38 -14.80 5.02
C ASN A 82 13.05 -15.96 5.78
N THR A 83 13.77 -15.70 6.89
CA THR A 83 14.52 -16.73 7.64
C THR A 83 13.71 -17.42 8.75
N ASN A 84 12.77 -16.73 9.39
CA ASN A 84 12.02 -17.27 10.54
C ASN A 84 11.06 -18.42 10.22
N PHE A 85 10.71 -18.63 8.94
CA PHE A 85 9.87 -19.77 8.55
C PHE A 85 10.63 -21.10 8.56
N THR A 86 11.96 -21.07 8.43
CA THR A 86 12.81 -22.29 8.47
C THR A 86 12.96 -22.88 9.86
N ASN A 87 12.88 -22.08 10.93
CA ASN A 87 13.11 -22.51 12.29
C ASN A 87 11.90 -23.15 12.98
N ASN A 88 10.67 -22.90 12.49
CA ASN A 88 9.47 -23.49 13.09
C ASN A 88 9.08 -24.87 12.51
N THR A 89 9.66 -25.28 11.38
CA THR A 89 9.39 -26.59 10.77
C THR A 89 10.30 -27.70 11.32
N ASN A 90 11.39 -27.35 12.02
CA ASN A 90 12.32 -28.32 12.58
C ASN A 90 11.87 -28.96 13.90
N LYS A 91 10.63 -28.76 14.35
CA LYS A 91 10.11 -29.37 15.60
C LYS A 91 9.12 -30.53 15.40
N LYS A 92 8.95 -31.08 14.19
CA LYS A 92 8.21 -32.35 14.02
C LYS A 92 8.80 -33.21 12.91
N ASP A 93 9.22 -34.41 13.35
CA ASP A 93 9.39 -35.66 12.63
C ASP A 93 10.53 -35.81 11.62
N SER A 94 11.58 -36.44 12.16
CA SER A 94 12.54 -37.27 11.43
C SER A 94 11.82 -38.51 10.85
N SER A 95 11.58 -38.55 9.54
CA SER A 95 11.66 -39.76 8.70
C SER A 95 11.19 -39.51 7.27
N HIS A 96 11.99 -40.00 6.33
CA HIS A 96 11.80 -40.17 4.88
C HIS A 96 12.40 -39.11 3.95
N SER A 97 13.58 -39.51 3.51
CA SER A 97 14.30 -38.97 2.36
C SER A 97 13.52 -39.23 1.06
N CYS A 98 13.34 -38.20 0.26
CA CYS A 98 13.17 -38.33 -1.19
C CYS A 98 13.87 -37.19 -1.89
N ASN A 99 14.86 -37.53 -2.73
CA ASN A 99 15.69 -36.61 -3.50
C ASN A 99 14.96 -36.05 -4.72
N SER A 100 15.37 -34.85 -5.10
CA SER A 100 15.12 -34.15 -6.36
C SER A 100 13.81 -33.37 -6.48
N CYS A 101 13.89 -32.09 -6.06
CA CYS A 101 13.18 -30.96 -6.69
C CYS A 101 13.77 -29.66 -6.12
N SER A 102 13.98 -28.67 -6.96
CA SER A 102 14.53 -27.33 -6.69
C SER A 102 14.13 -26.74 -5.34
N GLU A 103 15.12 -26.53 -4.46
CA GLU A 103 14.96 -26.26 -3.03
C GLU A 103 14.66 -24.79 -2.66
N ASP A 104 14.50 -23.86 -3.60
CA ASP A 104 14.65 -22.44 -3.28
C ASP A 104 13.39 -21.68 -2.80
N ASN A 105 12.18 -22.25 -2.80
CA ASN A 105 10.99 -21.46 -2.49
C ASN A 105 10.05 -21.98 -1.39
N ARG A 106 10.40 -23.04 -0.65
CA ARG A 106 9.47 -23.71 0.27
C ARG A 106 9.36 -23.12 1.68
N ASN A 107 10.20 -22.14 2.03
CA ASN A 107 10.32 -21.63 3.39
C ASN A 107 10.24 -20.10 3.55
N LEU A 108 9.93 -19.38 2.49
CA LEU A 108 9.73 -17.93 2.57
C LEU A 108 8.33 -17.61 3.13
N ARG A 109 8.25 -16.61 4.00
CA ARG A 109 6.98 -16.14 4.55
C ARG A 109 6.10 -15.56 3.45
N TRP A 110 6.68 -14.74 2.58
CA TRP A 110 6.07 -14.22 1.38
C TRP A 110 6.75 -14.82 0.16
N LYS A 111 5.95 -15.14 -0.86
CA LYS A 111 6.41 -15.80 -2.08
C LYS A 111 7.04 -14.81 -3.06
N LYS A 112 6.66 -13.53 -2.94
CA LYS A 112 7.08 -12.47 -3.84
C LYS A 112 8.29 -11.75 -3.28
N PRO A 113 9.24 -11.32 -4.14
CA PRO A 113 10.41 -10.59 -3.70
C PRO A 113 10.01 -9.26 -3.05
N ILE A 114 10.77 -8.87 -2.03
CA ILE A 114 10.67 -7.57 -1.37
C ILE A 114 11.88 -6.75 -1.75
N ARG A 115 11.64 -5.56 -2.27
CA ARG A 115 12.68 -4.58 -2.58
C ARG A 115 12.52 -3.35 -1.71
N ILE A 116 13.59 -2.93 -1.05
CA ILE A 116 13.64 -1.70 -0.27
C ILE A 116 14.23 -0.60 -1.17
N VAL A 117 13.53 0.52 -1.25
CA VAL A 117 13.97 1.73 -1.96
C VAL A 117 14.20 2.82 -0.93
N ASP A 118 15.46 3.24 -0.82
CA ASP A 118 15.88 4.34 0.06
C ASP A 118 15.79 5.66 -0.71
N ASP A 119 14.94 6.59 -0.25
CA ASP A 119 14.74 7.91 -0.87
C ASP A 119 15.89 8.89 -0.61
N GLY A 120 16.90 8.49 0.20
CA GLY A 120 18.05 9.28 0.57
C GLY A 120 17.79 10.36 1.63
N THR A 121 16.55 10.55 2.09
CA THR A 121 16.22 11.59 3.06
C THR A 121 16.50 11.15 4.49
N ILE A 122 17.05 12.07 5.31
CA ILE A 122 17.49 11.76 6.68
C ILE A 122 16.70 12.49 7.77
N THR A 123 15.91 13.50 7.41
CA THR A 123 15.09 14.29 8.34
C THR A 123 13.71 14.55 7.78
N ASN A 124 12.74 14.84 8.67
CA ASN A 124 11.37 15.16 8.26
C ASN A 124 11.29 16.43 7.38
N GLU A 125 12.22 17.38 7.59
CA GLU A 125 12.28 18.64 6.83
C GLU A 125 12.74 18.44 5.40
N THR A 126 13.58 17.42 5.15
CA THR A 126 14.14 17.11 3.83
C THR A 126 13.35 16.04 3.07
N ARG A 127 12.26 15.50 3.65
CA ARG A 127 11.44 14.46 3.03
C ARG A 127 10.97 14.86 1.62
N LEU A 128 10.94 13.93 0.70
CA LEU A 128 10.46 14.18 -0.66
C LEU A 128 8.95 14.37 -0.69
N GLY A 129 8.21 13.60 0.12
CA GLY A 129 6.76 13.52 0.14
C GLY A 129 6.23 12.40 -0.75
N ALA A 130 5.06 11.87 -0.41
CA ALA A 130 4.54 10.61 -0.95
C ALA A 130 4.49 10.54 -2.48
N VAL A 131 4.18 11.65 -3.17
CA VAL A 131 4.13 11.68 -4.64
C VAL A 131 5.54 11.63 -5.24
N CYS A 132 6.48 12.38 -4.66
CA CYS A 132 7.87 12.35 -5.12
C CYS A 132 8.57 11.04 -4.74
N ASP A 133 8.24 10.42 -3.60
CA ASP A 133 8.73 9.10 -3.23
C ASP A 133 8.31 8.06 -4.26
N LEU A 134 7.03 8.10 -4.70
CA LEU A 134 6.54 7.21 -5.74
C LEU A 134 7.27 7.43 -7.07
N LEU A 135 7.41 8.69 -7.52
CA LEU A 135 8.13 9.02 -8.75
C LEU A 135 9.60 8.56 -8.67
N PHE A 136 10.27 8.80 -7.53
CA PHE A 136 11.65 8.36 -7.32
C PHE A 136 11.80 6.84 -7.48
N ALA A 137 10.91 6.05 -6.84
CA ALA A 137 10.96 4.59 -6.96
C ALA A 137 10.66 4.12 -8.39
N MET A 138 9.71 4.77 -9.08
CA MET A 138 9.41 4.46 -10.48
C MET A 138 10.62 4.67 -11.40
N GLU A 139 11.36 5.76 -11.20
CA GLU A 139 12.55 6.08 -11.98
C GLU A 139 13.71 5.16 -11.66
N GLU A 140 14.01 4.97 -10.38
CA GLU A 140 15.12 4.13 -9.90
C GLU A 140 14.98 2.68 -10.38
N LEU A 141 13.76 2.13 -10.30
CA LEU A 141 13.49 0.75 -10.67
C LEU A 141 12.99 0.57 -12.10
N ARG A 142 12.76 1.67 -12.84
CA ARG A 142 12.19 1.68 -14.19
C ARG A 142 10.87 0.91 -14.24
N ILE A 143 9.97 1.22 -13.31
CA ILE A 143 8.67 0.55 -13.24
C ILE A 143 7.85 0.94 -14.48
N ASP A 144 7.43 -0.07 -15.22
CA ASP A 144 6.58 0.04 -16.41
C ASP A 144 5.48 -1.05 -16.37
N ASP A 145 4.91 -1.26 -15.17
CA ASP A 145 3.85 -2.21 -14.86
C ASP A 145 2.73 -1.50 -14.11
N ASP A 146 1.55 -2.10 -14.07
CA ASP A 146 0.48 -1.63 -13.18
C ASP A 146 0.98 -1.56 -11.73
N MET A 147 0.47 -0.62 -10.94
CA MET A 147 0.88 -0.46 -9.55
C MET A 147 -0.31 -0.45 -8.60
N LEU A 148 -0.27 -1.30 -7.56
CA LEU A 148 -1.06 -1.16 -6.34
C LEU A 148 -0.24 -0.31 -5.35
N VAL A 149 -0.67 0.92 -5.10
CA VAL A 149 0.00 1.87 -4.19
C VAL A 149 -0.75 1.91 -2.87
N VAL A 150 -0.04 1.62 -1.77
CA VAL A 150 -0.63 1.54 -0.43
C VAL A 150 0.20 2.30 0.61
N ALA A 151 -0.47 2.96 1.55
CA ALA A 151 0.18 3.48 2.75
C ALA A 151 0.16 2.42 3.87
N ALA A 152 1.31 2.22 4.53
CA ALA A 152 1.52 1.15 5.51
C ALA A 152 1.21 1.57 6.95
N ASP A 153 0.07 2.22 7.18
CA ASP A 153 -0.31 2.73 8.49
C ASP A 153 -1.72 2.32 8.95
N ASN A 154 -2.31 1.35 8.27
CA ASN A 154 -3.65 0.86 8.55
C ASN A 154 -3.67 -0.64 8.87
N LEU A 155 -4.52 -1.05 9.81
CA LEU A 155 -5.00 -2.42 9.90
C LEU A 155 -6.21 -2.56 8.99
N LEU A 156 -6.23 -3.61 8.17
CA LEU A 156 -7.26 -3.85 7.17
C LEU A 156 -8.07 -5.09 7.53
N PHE A 157 -9.38 -5.03 7.29
CA PHE A 157 -10.32 -6.12 7.52
C PHE A 157 -11.00 -6.56 6.21
N PHE A 158 -10.32 -6.35 5.09
CA PHE A 158 -10.71 -6.75 3.74
C PHE A 158 -9.48 -7.23 2.97
N SER A 159 -9.70 -7.89 1.84
CA SER A 159 -8.63 -8.26 0.90
C SER A 159 -8.52 -7.25 -0.23
N PHE A 160 -7.30 -6.96 -0.67
CA PHE A 160 -7.06 -6.16 -1.87
C PHE A 160 -7.40 -6.88 -3.17
N GLN A 161 -7.65 -8.21 -3.15
CA GLN A 161 -7.99 -8.97 -4.36
C GLN A 161 -9.20 -8.37 -5.10
N GLU A 162 -10.28 -8.05 -4.36
CA GLU A 162 -11.49 -7.47 -4.97
C GLU A 162 -11.22 -6.09 -5.60
N PHE A 163 -10.31 -5.31 -5.02
CA PHE A 163 -9.91 -4.02 -5.58
C PHE A 163 -9.08 -4.18 -6.86
N VAL A 164 -8.18 -5.16 -6.88
CA VAL A 164 -7.40 -5.52 -8.08
C VAL A 164 -8.33 -6.03 -9.18
N ASP A 165 -9.24 -6.96 -8.86
CA ASP A 165 -10.22 -7.49 -9.81
C ASP A 165 -11.08 -6.37 -10.42
N PHE A 166 -11.53 -5.42 -9.59
CA PHE A 166 -12.30 -4.26 -10.05
C PHE A 166 -11.50 -3.39 -11.03
N ALA A 167 -10.24 -3.07 -10.72
CA ALA A 167 -9.40 -2.26 -11.60
C ALA A 167 -9.14 -2.95 -12.94
N LEU A 168 -8.92 -4.26 -12.91
CA LEU A 168 -8.73 -5.07 -14.12
C LEU A 168 -10.01 -5.20 -14.94
N GLU A 169 -11.18 -5.24 -14.31
CA GLU A 169 -12.48 -5.19 -15.02
C GLU A 169 -12.68 -3.82 -15.69
N LYS A 170 -12.46 -2.73 -14.96
CA LYS A 170 -12.63 -1.36 -15.48
C LYS A 170 -11.58 -0.95 -16.50
N GLN A 171 -10.39 -1.58 -16.48
CA GLN A 171 -9.25 -1.21 -17.33
C GLN A 171 -8.86 0.28 -17.20
N THR A 172 -8.97 0.82 -15.99
CA THR A 172 -8.63 2.21 -15.64
C THR A 172 -7.86 2.26 -14.33
N SER A 173 -7.10 3.31 -14.13
CA SER A 173 -6.60 3.65 -12.80
C SER A 173 -7.77 3.80 -11.83
N CYS A 174 -7.60 3.32 -10.59
CA CYS A 174 -8.68 3.24 -9.62
C CYS A 174 -8.24 3.78 -8.24
N ILE A 175 -9.21 4.30 -7.52
CA ILE A 175 -9.07 4.67 -6.11
C ILE A 175 -10.00 3.82 -5.27
N MET A 176 -9.61 3.55 -4.03
CA MET A 176 -10.53 2.97 -3.05
C MET A 176 -11.34 4.09 -2.41
N CYS A 177 -12.62 3.84 -2.12
CA CYS A 177 -13.43 4.77 -1.35
C CYS A 177 -14.30 4.04 -0.32
N HIS A 178 -14.76 4.76 0.70
CA HIS A 178 -15.73 4.27 1.66
C HIS A 178 -16.66 5.39 2.11
N GLU A 179 -17.84 5.03 2.53
CA GLU A 179 -18.80 5.99 3.07
C GLU A 179 -18.34 6.53 4.43
N GLN A 180 -18.32 7.85 4.57
CA GLN A 180 -17.92 8.55 5.80
C GLN A 180 -18.96 9.61 6.17
N PRO A 181 -19.78 9.37 7.22
CA PRO A 181 -20.83 10.31 7.60
C PRO A 181 -20.31 11.55 8.34
N SER A 182 -19.10 11.52 8.89
CA SER A 182 -18.55 12.64 9.66
C SER A 182 -17.88 13.65 8.75
N ILE A 183 -18.38 14.88 8.71
CA ILE A 183 -17.80 16.01 7.97
C ILE A 183 -16.37 16.31 8.47
N GLU A 184 -16.14 16.29 9.79
CA GLU A 184 -14.82 16.53 10.36
C GLU A 184 -13.77 15.52 9.88
N LYS A 185 -14.17 14.25 9.67
CA LYS A 185 -13.28 13.22 9.12
C LYS A 185 -13.07 13.42 7.62
N LEU A 186 -14.10 13.79 6.87
CA LEU A 186 -14.01 14.11 5.45
C LEU A 186 -13.04 15.28 5.19
N GLN A 187 -13.04 16.30 6.06
CA GLN A 187 -12.11 17.45 5.97
C GLN A 187 -10.62 17.07 6.19
N ARG A 188 -10.34 15.83 6.58
CA ARG A 188 -8.97 15.33 6.86
C ARG A 188 -8.47 14.28 5.88
N THR A 189 -9.26 13.93 4.89
CA THR A 189 -8.95 12.91 3.88
C THR A 189 -9.35 13.38 2.48
N GLY A 190 -8.97 12.64 1.45
CA GLY A 190 -9.50 12.85 0.12
C GLY A 190 -11.00 12.56 0.08
N VAL A 191 -11.73 13.34 -0.73
CA VAL A 191 -13.17 13.17 -0.96
C VAL A 191 -13.44 13.12 -2.45
N VAL A 192 -14.27 12.16 -2.90
CA VAL A 192 -14.61 11.99 -4.32
C VAL A 192 -16.09 12.16 -4.59
N GLU A 193 -16.40 12.71 -5.76
CA GLU A 193 -17.72 12.72 -6.36
C GLU A 193 -17.79 11.60 -7.40
N LEU A 194 -18.87 10.82 -7.41
CA LEU A 194 -19.00 9.58 -8.19
C LEU A 194 -20.30 9.62 -9.00
N ASP A 195 -20.29 9.01 -10.19
CA ASP A 195 -21.50 8.67 -10.92
C ASP A 195 -22.05 7.29 -10.51
N GLU A 196 -23.17 6.90 -11.13
CA GLU A 196 -23.84 5.61 -10.90
C GLU A 196 -23.01 4.35 -11.30
N ASN A 197 -21.97 4.54 -12.12
CA ASN A 197 -21.07 3.49 -12.59
C ASN A 197 -19.74 3.48 -11.82
N TRP A 198 -19.64 4.21 -10.72
CA TRP A 198 -18.43 4.37 -9.92
C TRP A 198 -17.30 5.13 -10.63
N ARG A 199 -17.60 5.86 -11.71
CA ARG A 199 -16.64 6.77 -12.33
C ARG A 199 -16.43 7.96 -11.43
N VAL A 200 -15.18 8.37 -11.26
CA VAL A 200 -14.82 9.55 -10.48
C VAL A 200 -15.09 10.81 -11.34
N LEU A 201 -15.95 11.68 -10.84
CA LEU A 201 -16.32 12.96 -11.48
C LEU A 201 -15.45 14.12 -10.97
N GLY A 202 -14.94 14.01 -9.75
CA GLY A 202 -14.08 14.99 -9.11
C GLY A 202 -13.47 14.45 -7.83
N MET A 203 -12.32 14.98 -7.43
CA MET A 203 -11.66 14.66 -6.18
C MET A 203 -11.06 15.92 -5.56
N GLU A 204 -11.18 16.07 -4.25
CA GLU A 204 -10.53 17.11 -3.48
C GLU A 204 -9.76 16.48 -2.30
N GLU A 205 -8.51 16.87 -2.11
CA GLU A 205 -7.72 16.45 -0.94
C GLU A 205 -7.98 17.40 0.23
N LYS A 206 -8.51 16.87 1.33
CA LYS A 206 -8.84 17.61 2.57
C LYS A 206 -9.70 18.86 2.32
N PRO A 207 -10.88 18.74 1.67
CA PRO A 207 -11.73 19.87 1.34
C PRO A 207 -12.27 20.55 2.61
N GLN A 208 -12.34 21.87 2.61
CA GLN A 208 -13.01 22.62 3.70
C GLN A 208 -14.52 22.36 3.72
N VAL A 209 -15.11 22.18 2.55
CA VAL A 209 -16.53 21.85 2.37
C VAL A 209 -16.63 20.61 1.50
N PRO A 210 -16.73 19.40 2.10
CA PRO A 210 -16.85 18.16 1.35
C PRO A 210 -18.10 18.14 0.46
N LYS A 211 -17.94 17.80 -0.82
CA LYS A 211 -19.04 17.74 -1.80
C LYS A 211 -19.77 16.40 -1.80
N SER A 212 -19.23 15.40 -1.13
CA SER A 212 -19.83 14.07 -1.02
C SER A 212 -19.50 13.42 0.34
N HIS A 213 -20.02 12.22 0.58
CA HIS A 213 -19.69 11.39 1.76
C HIS A 213 -18.68 10.29 1.44
N TRP A 214 -18.07 10.28 0.25
CA TRP A 214 -17.12 9.27 -0.17
C TRP A 214 -15.69 9.67 0.16
N ALA A 215 -15.15 9.09 1.23
CA ALA A 215 -13.78 9.30 1.69
C ALA A 215 -12.80 8.37 0.96
N VAL A 216 -11.62 8.87 0.62
CA VAL A 216 -10.55 8.15 -0.06
C VAL A 216 -9.45 7.78 0.93
N PRO A 217 -9.30 6.51 1.32
CA PRO A 217 -8.12 6.04 2.02
C PRO A 217 -6.92 5.98 1.06
N PRO A 218 -5.68 5.93 1.57
CA PRO A 218 -4.48 6.00 0.73
C PRO A 218 -4.16 4.65 0.06
N PHE A 219 -5.10 4.16 -0.77
CA PHE A 219 -5.01 2.93 -1.56
C PHE A 219 -5.45 3.21 -2.99
N TYR A 220 -4.53 3.02 -3.93
CA TYR A 220 -4.69 3.37 -5.34
C TYR A 220 -4.20 2.25 -6.23
N ILE A 221 -4.81 2.09 -7.40
CA ILE A 221 -4.24 1.32 -8.50
C ILE A 221 -4.00 2.28 -9.66
N TYR A 222 -2.75 2.35 -10.11
CA TYR A 222 -2.37 3.12 -11.27
C TYR A 222 -2.00 2.16 -12.40
N MET A 223 -2.75 2.24 -13.50
CA MET A 223 -2.50 1.42 -14.69
C MET A 223 -1.25 1.90 -15.41
N GLN A 224 -0.49 1.00 -16.01
CA GLN A 224 0.73 1.29 -16.77
C GLN A 224 0.56 2.46 -17.76
N LYS A 225 -0.55 2.49 -18.48
CA LYS A 225 -0.86 3.54 -19.46
C LYS A 225 -0.96 4.96 -18.90
N ASP A 226 -1.17 5.08 -17.59
CA ASP A 226 -1.36 6.36 -16.88
C ASP A 226 -0.11 6.77 -16.07
N LEU A 227 0.98 5.98 -16.08
CA LEU A 227 2.17 6.22 -15.24
C LEU A 227 2.91 7.53 -15.58
N ASP A 228 2.88 7.95 -16.83
CA ASP A 228 3.47 9.24 -17.23
C ASP A 228 2.82 10.43 -16.48
N LEU A 229 1.56 10.29 -16.06
CA LEU A 229 0.88 11.32 -15.29
C LEU A 229 1.50 11.53 -13.90
N VAL A 230 2.21 10.54 -13.34
CA VAL A 230 2.92 10.69 -12.06
C VAL A 230 4.03 11.74 -12.21
N ARG A 231 4.84 11.66 -13.27
CA ARG A 231 5.89 12.66 -13.58
C ARG A 231 5.26 14.02 -13.87
N HIS A 232 4.27 14.06 -14.77
CA HIS A 232 3.60 15.29 -15.13
C HIS A 232 2.97 15.98 -13.91
N SER A 233 2.45 15.23 -12.94
CA SER A 233 1.84 15.82 -11.74
C SER A 233 2.87 16.60 -10.91
N VAL A 234 4.08 16.07 -10.77
CA VAL A 234 5.17 16.71 -10.03
C VAL A 234 5.67 17.96 -10.76
N GLU A 235 5.82 17.89 -12.08
CA GLU A 235 6.24 19.01 -12.94
C GLU A 235 5.22 20.14 -12.95
N ASN A 236 3.92 19.83 -12.85
CA ASN A 236 2.83 20.82 -12.85
C ASN A 236 2.39 21.22 -11.43
N GLY A 237 3.18 20.89 -10.41
CA GLY A 237 3.01 21.43 -9.06
C GLY A 237 1.83 20.82 -8.28
N CYS A 238 1.43 19.57 -8.54
CA CYS A 238 0.54 18.87 -7.61
C CYS A 238 1.22 18.82 -6.24
N GLY A 239 0.50 18.92 -5.15
CA GLY A 239 1.09 18.85 -3.80
C GLY A 239 1.87 17.53 -3.61
N LYS A 240 3.07 17.61 -2.99
CA LYS A 240 4.00 16.46 -2.89
C LYS A 240 3.70 15.55 -1.71
N ASP A 241 3.16 16.08 -0.62
CA ASP A 241 3.09 15.39 0.69
C ASP A 241 2.02 14.30 0.77
N ALA A 242 0.82 14.54 0.26
CA ALA A 242 -0.29 13.61 0.36
C ALA A 242 -0.43 12.81 -0.93
N PRO A 243 -0.53 11.47 -0.89
CA PRO A 243 -0.74 10.67 -2.10
C PRO A 243 -2.07 10.99 -2.79
N GLY A 244 -3.07 11.51 -2.07
CA GLY A 244 -4.33 12.00 -2.64
C GLY A 244 -4.17 13.18 -3.60
N ASN A 245 -3.07 13.96 -3.51
CA ASN A 245 -2.79 15.02 -4.49
C ASN A 245 -2.52 14.47 -5.89
N LEU A 246 -1.82 13.33 -5.97
CA LEU A 246 -1.63 12.64 -7.25
C LEU A 246 -2.97 12.12 -7.80
N ALA A 247 -3.78 11.49 -6.94
CA ALA A 247 -5.09 10.98 -7.37
C ALA A 247 -6.00 12.12 -7.85
N HIS A 248 -6.00 13.28 -7.19
CA HIS A 248 -6.69 14.48 -7.65
C HIS A 248 -6.21 14.91 -9.04
N TYR A 249 -4.89 15.02 -9.24
CA TYR A 249 -4.31 15.37 -10.53
C TYR A 249 -4.71 14.38 -11.64
N MET A 250 -4.65 13.07 -11.33
CA MET A 250 -5.02 12.03 -12.29
C MET A 250 -6.51 12.06 -12.68
N VAL A 251 -7.41 12.36 -11.73
CA VAL A 251 -8.84 12.52 -12.01
C VAL A 251 -9.11 13.63 -13.05
N GLU A 252 -8.29 14.67 -13.07
CA GLU A 252 -8.41 15.76 -14.05
C GLU A 252 -7.84 15.40 -15.43
N HIS A 253 -6.96 14.37 -15.53
CA HIS A 253 -6.20 14.08 -16.75
C HIS A 253 -6.50 12.71 -17.36
N THR A 254 -7.13 11.80 -16.63
CA THR A 254 -7.53 10.47 -17.13
C THR A 254 -8.87 10.04 -16.52
N VAL A 255 -9.45 9.00 -17.09
CA VAL A 255 -10.66 8.38 -16.52
C VAL A 255 -10.25 7.47 -15.36
N MET A 256 -10.80 7.75 -14.19
CA MET A 256 -10.64 6.90 -13.01
C MET A 256 -11.97 6.36 -12.51
N HIS A 257 -11.94 5.20 -11.86
CA HIS A 257 -13.08 4.66 -11.12
C HIS A 257 -12.76 4.51 -9.64
N ALA A 258 -13.79 4.46 -8.80
CA ALA A 258 -13.64 4.25 -7.37
C ALA A 258 -14.27 2.90 -6.97
N TRP A 259 -13.50 2.09 -6.23
CA TRP A 259 -14.03 0.85 -5.65
C TRP A 259 -14.55 1.12 -4.23
N PRO A 260 -15.86 0.91 -3.98
CA PRO A 260 -16.45 1.13 -2.67
C PRO A 260 -16.15 -0.07 -1.74
N VAL A 261 -15.33 0.14 -0.72
CA VAL A 261 -15.10 -0.87 0.31
C VAL A 261 -16.09 -0.71 1.46
N SER A 262 -16.79 -1.80 1.77
CA SER A 262 -17.74 -1.84 2.90
C SER A 262 -17.11 -2.31 4.21
N ALA A 263 -16.00 -3.04 4.14
CA ALA A 263 -15.31 -3.56 5.31
C ALA A 263 -14.44 -2.48 5.99
N GLY A 264 -14.25 -2.65 7.29
CA GLY A 264 -13.54 -1.66 8.11
C GLY A 264 -12.03 -1.63 7.88
N ARG A 265 -11.46 -0.50 8.20
CA ARG A 265 -10.02 -0.31 8.41
C ARG A 265 -9.80 0.43 9.74
N PHE A 266 -8.62 0.27 10.31
CA PHE A 266 -8.24 0.99 11.51
C PHE A 266 -6.94 1.77 11.24
N ASP A 267 -7.07 3.11 11.22
CA ASP A 267 -5.93 4.01 11.00
C ASP A 267 -5.14 4.22 12.28
N ILE A 268 -3.84 3.98 12.22
CA ILE A 268 -2.93 4.16 13.36
C ILE A 268 -2.22 5.51 13.19
N GLY A 269 -2.91 6.59 13.53
CA GLY A 269 -2.44 7.97 13.34
C GLY A 269 -1.77 8.61 14.56
N SER A 270 -1.95 8.03 15.77
CA SER A 270 -1.49 8.59 17.05
C SER A 270 -1.12 7.48 18.03
N LEU A 271 -0.53 7.84 19.19
CA LEU A 271 -0.26 6.91 20.28
C LEU A 271 -1.53 6.25 20.79
N ASP A 272 -2.62 7.02 20.95
CA ASP A 272 -3.90 6.50 21.46
C ASP A 272 -4.45 5.43 20.51
N THR A 273 -4.48 5.70 19.18
CA THR A 273 -4.94 4.73 18.20
C THR A 273 -4.02 3.51 18.10
N TYR A 274 -2.72 3.68 18.33
CA TYR A 274 -1.79 2.54 18.39
C TYR A 274 -2.12 1.61 19.58
N TYR A 275 -2.26 2.16 20.80
CA TYR A 275 -2.59 1.35 21.98
C TYR A 275 -3.99 0.73 21.88
N GLU A 276 -4.96 1.44 21.33
CA GLU A 276 -6.28 0.88 21.03
C GLU A 276 -6.19 -0.32 20.06
N ALA A 277 -5.35 -0.20 19.01
CA ALA A 277 -5.12 -1.30 18.09
C ALA A 277 -4.46 -2.51 18.77
N VAL A 278 -3.47 -2.29 19.65
CA VAL A 278 -2.82 -3.36 20.42
C VAL A 278 -3.83 -4.07 21.34
N GLU A 279 -4.67 -3.33 22.03
CA GLU A 279 -5.69 -3.89 22.93
C GLU A 279 -6.74 -4.72 22.18
N LYS A 280 -7.28 -4.18 21.08
CA LYS A 280 -8.37 -4.81 20.31
C LYS A 280 -7.90 -5.96 19.41
N TYR A 281 -6.73 -5.83 18.79
CA TYR A 281 -6.29 -6.69 17.68
C TYR A 281 -4.97 -7.40 17.95
N GLY A 282 -4.32 -7.16 19.10
CA GLY A 282 -3.04 -7.76 19.45
C GLY A 282 -3.12 -9.20 19.95
N LYS A 283 -4.32 -9.70 20.26
CA LYS A 283 -4.54 -11.07 20.80
C LYS A 283 -4.86 -12.10 19.71
N ASN A 284 -4.94 -11.68 18.45
CA ASN A 284 -5.31 -12.53 17.30
C ASN A 284 -4.09 -12.84 16.44
#